data_be47d0346b9702f4b17e4ec40432f3e7
#
_entry.id   be47d0346b9702f4b17e4ec40432f3e7
#
_cell.length_a   1.000
_cell.length_b   1.000
_cell.length_c   1.000
_cell.angle_alpha   90.00
_cell.angle_beta   90.00
_cell.angle_gamma   90.00
#
_symmetry.space_group_name_H-M   'P 1'
#
loop_
_entity.id
_entity.type
_entity.pdbx_description
1 polymer ?
#
loop_
_entity_poly.entity_id
_entity_poly.type
_entity_poly.pdbx_seq_one_letter_code
_entity_poly.pdbx_strand_id
1 'polypeptide(L)'
;MKKKTTTKARKQRDPLAPILPFLEDPQNTEILINGHEHFQVVKQGKLMNVPSPFKTEAQLMELIQAIAEPLGRHADESHPILDLRLQDGSRVHAVVPPIAVRGPALTIRKATIGTITAEQLVESGVVSQEIIDFLDACVKARLNILVAGGTGSGKTTILTILANMIYDDERILLLQREEILLKKPNLVKLETRPANLEGRGEITMRQLVNSAVNLLAERIVTEELTGPETLDILQAMNSGFNGCIQAVHATSTFDALVRLEEMVSYANPSLPTLNVRSLIASAVDLIVYTERLRTGQRRITKIAEVTGLNDSVVTLRDIFEFRQLGLQDGKIEGDFPATGNIPNFVQRFQIMGIELPLSIFTPKKK
;
A
#
# COMPACT_ATOMS: atom_id res chain seq x y z
N MET A 1 -55.68 19.89 39.28
CA MET A 1 -55.30 20.00 37.84
C MET A 1 -53.77 19.82 37.76
N LYS A 2 -53.36 18.62 37.37
CA LYS A 2 -51.92 18.33 37.11
C LYS A 2 -51.61 18.50 35.66
N LYS A 3 -50.78 19.50 35.33
CA LYS A 3 -50.28 19.69 33.94
C LYS A 3 -49.28 18.57 33.61
N LYS A 4 -49.63 17.75 32.65
CA LYS A 4 -48.71 16.77 32.02
C LYS A 4 -47.80 17.55 31.08
N THR A 5 -46.54 17.69 31.46
CA THR A 5 -45.48 18.18 30.59
C THR A 5 -45.03 17.00 29.70
N THR A 6 -45.47 16.98 28.47
CA THR A 6 -45.01 16.00 27.45
C THR A 6 -43.68 16.51 26.88
N THR A 7 -42.60 15.97 27.39
CA THR A 7 -41.26 16.13 26.80
C THR A 7 -41.23 15.23 25.53
N LYS A 8 -41.43 15.85 24.38
CA LYS A 8 -41.15 15.18 23.09
C LYS A 8 -39.64 14.92 23.02
N ALA A 9 -39.22 13.69 23.28
CA ALA A 9 -37.88 13.24 22.95
C ALA A 9 -37.68 13.45 21.44
N ARG A 10 -36.81 14.39 21.07
CA ARG A 10 -36.26 14.53 19.73
C ARG A 10 -35.53 13.22 19.45
N LYS A 11 -36.05 12.35 18.59
CA LYS A 11 -35.29 11.24 18.03
C LYS A 11 -34.03 11.85 17.41
N GLN A 12 -32.92 11.69 18.09
CA GLN A 12 -31.59 12.05 17.57
C GLN A 12 -31.42 11.26 16.27
N ARG A 13 -31.44 11.94 15.13
CA ARG A 13 -31.15 11.30 13.85
C ARG A 13 -29.69 10.88 13.90
N ASP A 14 -29.42 9.62 13.59
CA ASP A 14 -28.05 9.14 13.40
C ASP A 14 -27.39 9.98 12.30
N PRO A 15 -26.31 10.75 12.61
CA PRO A 15 -25.65 11.60 11.64
C PRO A 15 -25.02 10.81 10.47
N LEU A 16 -24.72 9.52 10.65
CA LEU A 16 -24.18 8.63 9.64
C LEU A 16 -25.28 8.11 8.67
N ALA A 17 -26.56 8.15 9.08
CA ALA A 17 -27.66 7.62 8.29
C ALA A 17 -27.69 8.08 6.83
N PRO A 18 -27.34 9.35 6.47
CA PRO A 18 -27.34 9.79 5.09
C PRO A 18 -26.33 9.08 4.18
N ILE A 19 -25.22 8.59 4.72
CA ILE A 19 -24.14 7.96 3.95
C ILE A 19 -24.11 6.42 4.09
N LEU A 20 -24.88 5.85 5.05
CA LEU A 20 -24.92 4.40 5.28
C LEU A 20 -25.20 3.58 4.00
N PRO A 21 -26.17 3.93 3.13
CA PRO A 21 -26.43 3.17 1.90
C PRO A 21 -25.21 3.10 0.97
N PHE A 22 -24.39 4.15 0.96
CA PHE A 22 -23.18 4.21 0.14
C PHE A 22 -22.00 3.48 0.81
N LEU A 23 -21.94 3.47 2.13
CA LEU A 23 -20.95 2.69 2.90
C LEU A 23 -21.23 1.19 2.82
N GLU A 24 -22.48 0.78 2.84
CA GLU A 24 -22.89 -0.62 2.80
C GLU A 24 -22.83 -1.23 1.38
N ASP A 25 -22.91 -0.43 0.31
CA ASP A 25 -22.77 -0.94 -1.07
C ASP A 25 -21.32 -1.44 -1.30
N PRO A 26 -21.10 -2.78 -1.46
CA PRO A 26 -19.76 -3.34 -1.62
C PRO A 26 -19.08 -2.91 -2.93
N GLN A 27 -19.82 -2.38 -3.89
CA GLN A 27 -19.27 -1.92 -5.15
C GLN A 27 -18.66 -0.52 -5.05
N ASN A 28 -19.02 0.26 -4.03
CA ASN A 28 -18.42 1.55 -3.78
C ASN A 28 -17.10 1.36 -3.03
N THR A 29 -16.03 1.90 -3.57
CA THR A 29 -14.70 1.89 -2.94
C THR A 29 -14.37 3.18 -2.24
N GLU A 30 -14.90 4.30 -2.74
CA GLU A 30 -14.66 5.63 -2.16
C GLU A 30 -15.95 6.46 -2.21
N ILE A 31 -16.11 7.35 -1.23
CA ILE A 31 -17.15 8.37 -1.15
C ILE A 31 -16.45 9.73 -1.09
N LEU A 32 -16.78 10.64 -2.00
CA LEU A 32 -16.21 11.97 -2.06
C LEU A 32 -17.32 13.01 -1.96
N ILE A 33 -17.14 13.96 -1.05
CA ILE A 33 -18.13 15.03 -0.79
C ILE A 33 -17.38 16.35 -0.83
N ASN A 34 -17.79 17.25 -1.74
CA ASN A 34 -17.18 18.58 -1.91
C ASN A 34 -18.25 19.64 -1.69
N GLY A 35 -18.34 20.18 -0.46
CA GLY A 35 -19.50 20.93 -0.01
C GLY A 35 -20.74 20.03 0.05
N HIS A 36 -21.87 20.57 0.50
CA HIS A 36 -23.10 19.77 0.66
C HIS A 36 -23.79 19.40 -0.68
N GLU A 37 -23.45 20.06 -1.77
CA GLU A 37 -24.08 19.87 -3.07
C GLU A 37 -23.45 18.76 -3.92
N HIS A 38 -22.16 18.55 -3.82
CA HIS A 38 -21.42 17.64 -4.67
C HIS A 38 -21.09 16.34 -3.93
N PHE A 39 -21.84 15.30 -4.26
CA PHE A 39 -21.66 13.96 -3.71
C PHE A 39 -21.30 12.99 -4.83
N GLN A 40 -20.18 12.29 -4.66
CA GLN A 40 -19.64 11.38 -5.64
C GLN A 40 -19.25 10.05 -4.99
N VAL A 41 -19.32 8.98 -5.76
CA VAL A 41 -18.83 7.65 -5.34
C VAL A 41 -17.88 7.11 -6.40
N VAL A 42 -16.90 6.34 -5.99
CA VAL A 42 -16.07 5.55 -6.90
C VAL A 42 -16.60 4.13 -6.90
N LYS A 43 -17.09 3.69 -8.06
CA LYS A 43 -17.64 2.36 -8.28
C LYS A 43 -16.88 1.68 -9.41
N GLN A 44 -16.30 0.51 -9.14
CA GLN A 44 -15.45 -0.22 -10.13
C GLN A 44 -14.36 0.67 -10.76
N GLY A 45 -13.74 1.54 -9.97
CA GLY A 45 -12.69 2.45 -10.42
C GLY A 45 -13.17 3.67 -11.23
N LYS A 46 -14.48 3.85 -11.40
CA LYS A 46 -15.07 5.00 -12.09
C LYS A 46 -15.74 5.95 -11.09
N LEU A 47 -15.45 7.24 -11.23
CA LEU A 47 -16.08 8.30 -10.44
C LEU A 47 -17.49 8.57 -11.00
N MET A 48 -18.51 8.54 -10.13
CA MET A 48 -19.90 8.74 -10.46
C MET A 48 -20.52 9.82 -9.58
N ASN A 49 -21.21 10.76 -10.18
CA ASN A 49 -22.04 11.74 -9.46
C ASN A 49 -23.32 11.06 -9.00
N VAL A 50 -23.69 11.27 -7.75
CA VAL A 50 -24.96 10.82 -7.18
C VAL A 50 -25.66 11.99 -6.46
N PRO A 51 -26.98 11.98 -6.32
CA PRO A 51 -27.68 13.03 -5.59
C PRO A 51 -27.16 13.15 -4.16
N SER A 52 -26.83 14.37 -3.74
CA SER A 52 -26.36 14.60 -2.38
C SER A 52 -27.50 14.36 -1.37
N PRO A 53 -27.22 13.59 -0.30
CA PRO A 53 -28.17 13.43 0.79
C PRO A 53 -28.21 14.64 1.74
N PHE A 54 -27.28 15.60 1.59
CA PHE A 54 -27.17 16.78 2.43
C PHE A 54 -27.87 17.98 1.80
N LYS A 55 -28.60 18.74 2.64
CA LYS A 55 -29.28 19.95 2.20
C LYS A 55 -28.53 21.23 2.58
N THR A 56 -27.62 21.14 3.56
CA THR A 56 -26.87 22.29 4.09
C THR A 56 -25.47 21.84 4.48
N GLU A 57 -24.53 22.80 4.50
CA GLU A 57 -23.18 22.58 5.03
C GLU A 57 -23.18 22.14 6.50
N ALA A 58 -24.12 22.66 7.31
CA ALA A 58 -24.26 22.29 8.69
C ALA A 58 -24.50 20.78 8.87
N GLN A 59 -25.30 20.15 8.01
CA GLN A 59 -25.52 18.70 8.07
C GLN A 59 -24.25 17.92 7.71
N LEU A 60 -23.43 18.41 6.78
CA LEU A 60 -22.14 17.79 6.45
C LEU A 60 -21.14 17.96 7.60
N MET A 61 -21.12 19.12 8.24
CA MET A 61 -20.30 19.33 9.45
C MET A 61 -20.74 18.43 10.61
N GLU A 62 -22.07 18.25 10.83
CA GLU A 62 -22.59 17.31 11.84
C GLU A 62 -22.09 15.86 11.57
N LEU A 63 -22.08 15.44 10.30
CA LEU A 63 -21.52 14.14 9.90
C LEU A 63 -20.02 14.05 10.25
N ILE A 64 -19.23 15.06 9.85
CA ILE A 64 -17.77 15.05 10.10
C ILE A 64 -17.49 14.98 11.61
N GLN A 65 -18.22 15.76 12.42
CA GLN A 65 -18.07 15.71 13.87
C GLN A 65 -18.48 14.37 14.46
N ALA A 66 -19.60 13.80 14.01
CA ALA A 66 -20.06 12.48 14.48
C ALA A 66 -19.08 11.36 14.17
N ILE A 67 -18.31 11.48 13.08
CA ILE A 67 -17.23 10.56 12.75
C ILE A 67 -16.00 10.78 13.66
N ALA A 68 -15.68 12.02 14.00
CA ALA A 68 -14.47 12.40 14.72
C ALA A 68 -14.58 12.19 16.24
N GLU A 69 -15.71 12.56 16.85
CA GLU A 69 -15.92 12.58 18.31
C GLU A 69 -15.67 11.22 19.00
N PRO A 70 -16.14 10.07 18.48
CA PRO A 70 -15.87 8.78 19.12
C PRO A 70 -14.40 8.41 19.20
N LEU A 71 -13.57 9.02 18.34
CA LEU A 71 -12.13 8.82 18.28
C LEU A 71 -11.34 9.91 19.03
N GLY A 72 -12.04 10.77 19.79
CA GLY A 72 -11.43 11.86 20.54
C GLY A 72 -10.80 12.94 19.65
N ARG A 73 -11.33 13.11 18.41
CA ARG A 73 -10.88 14.11 17.44
C ARG A 73 -11.98 15.12 17.17
N HIS A 74 -11.59 16.28 16.66
CA HIS A 74 -12.48 17.36 16.26
C HIS A 74 -11.99 17.96 14.93
N ALA A 75 -12.93 18.43 14.11
CA ALA A 75 -12.65 19.21 12.92
C ALA A 75 -13.31 20.58 13.08
N ASP A 76 -12.53 21.60 13.34
CA ASP A 76 -12.98 22.96 13.58
C ASP A 76 -12.01 23.99 12.96
N GLU A 77 -12.25 25.27 13.21
CA GLU A 77 -11.42 26.36 12.71
C GLU A 77 -9.95 26.27 13.19
N SER A 78 -9.72 25.75 14.40
CA SER A 78 -8.39 25.57 14.97
C SER A 78 -7.70 24.30 14.45
N HIS A 79 -8.47 23.28 14.10
CA HIS A 79 -8.01 21.99 13.60
C HIS A 79 -8.79 21.63 12.32
N PRO A 80 -8.52 22.33 11.21
CA PRO A 80 -9.36 22.24 10.01
C PRO A 80 -9.10 20.99 9.15
N ILE A 81 -8.10 20.19 9.49
CA ILE A 81 -7.75 18.95 8.79
C ILE A 81 -7.96 17.76 9.73
N LEU A 82 -8.77 16.81 9.28
CA LEU A 82 -9.05 15.57 9.97
C LEU A 82 -8.59 14.40 9.12
N ASP A 83 -7.73 13.56 9.68
CA ASP A 83 -7.33 12.28 9.10
C ASP A 83 -7.49 11.21 10.18
N LEU A 84 -8.36 10.22 9.92
CA LEU A 84 -8.65 9.18 10.87
C LEU A 84 -9.12 7.89 10.19
N ARG A 85 -9.13 6.81 10.98
CA ARG A 85 -9.60 5.50 10.54
C ARG A 85 -10.80 5.08 11.37
N LEU A 86 -11.80 4.52 10.71
CA LEU A 86 -12.97 3.91 11.33
C LEU A 86 -12.65 2.49 11.82
N GLN A 87 -13.53 1.94 12.66
CA GLN A 87 -13.35 0.57 13.20
C GLN A 87 -13.38 -0.53 12.13
N ASP A 88 -14.03 -0.28 10.99
CA ASP A 88 -14.06 -1.17 9.84
C ASP A 88 -12.80 -1.09 8.96
N GLY A 89 -11.83 -0.24 9.35
CA GLY A 89 -10.60 0.02 8.60
C GLY A 89 -10.73 1.10 7.52
N SER A 90 -11.92 1.66 7.29
CA SER A 90 -12.14 2.74 6.33
C SER A 90 -11.38 4.00 6.75
N ARG A 91 -10.71 4.67 5.81
CA ARG A 91 -10.02 5.92 6.05
C ARG A 91 -10.90 7.11 5.76
N VAL A 92 -10.93 8.07 6.65
CA VAL A 92 -11.67 9.32 6.54
C VAL A 92 -10.71 10.49 6.54
N HIS A 93 -10.75 11.27 5.48
CA HIS A 93 -10.04 12.53 5.39
C HIS A 93 -11.04 13.67 5.18
N ALA A 94 -11.03 14.65 6.08
CA ALA A 94 -11.89 15.80 5.97
C ALA A 94 -11.09 17.10 6.10
N VAL A 95 -11.53 18.09 5.37
CA VAL A 95 -11.01 19.46 5.44
C VAL A 95 -12.20 20.40 5.61
N VAL A 96 -12.13 21.24 6.64
CA VAL A 96 -13.25 22.16 6.98
C VAL A 96 -12.85 23.62 6.85
N PRO A 97 -13.79 24.56 6.80
CA PRO A 97 -13.46 25.99 6.87
C PRO A 97 -12.59 26.34 8.08
N PRO A 98 -11.67 27.34 7.97
CA PRO A 98 -11.61 28.33 6.87
C PRO A 98 -10.79 27.88 5.65
N ILE A 99 -9.99 26.80 5.73
CA ILE A 99 -9.14 26.38 4.62
C ILE A 99 -9.94 25.73 3.45
N ALA A 100 -11.06 25.09 3.75
CA ALA A 100 -12.02 24.62 2.76
C ALA A 100 -12.94 25.75 2.31
N VAL A 101 -12.48 26.57 1.36
CA VAL A 101 -13.11 27.85 0.95
C VAL A 101 -14.53 27.69 0.38
N ARG A 102 -14.87 26.51 -0.17
CA ARG A 102 -16.18 26.22 -0.78
C ARG A 102 -17.07 25.32 0.08
N GLY A 103 -16.84 25.32 1.40
CA GLY A 103 -17.49 24.42 2.33
C GLY A 103 -16.67 23.17 2.62
N PRO A 104 -17.10 22.34 3.60
CA PRO A 104 -16.36 21.16 4.03
C PRO A 104 -16.14 20.16 2.90
N ALA A 105 -14.96 19.57 2.83
CA ALA A 105 -14.66 18.46 1.94
C ALA A 105 -14.43 17.19 2.78
N LEU A 106 -15.00 16.07 2.34
CA LEU A 106 -14.88 14.78 3.01
C LEU A 106 -14.61 13.68 2.00
N THR A 107 -13.59 12.87 2.25
CA THR A 107 -13.31 11.65 1.50
C THR A 107 -13.33 10.48 2.46
N ILE A 108 -14.12 9.46 2.14
CA ILE A 108 -14.12 8.18 2.85
C ILE A 108 -13.64 7.13 1.86
N ARG A 109 -12.47 6.54 2.13
CA ARG A 109 -11.97 5.38 1.39
C ARG A 109 -12.30 4.14 2.20
N LYS A 110 -13.17 3.30 1.65
CA LYS A 110 -13.59 2.07 2.33
C LYS A 110 -12.40 1.11 2.44
N ALA A 111 -12.31 0.43 3.59
CA ALA A 111 -11.48 -0.75 3.67
C ALA A 111 -11.94 -1.74 2.60
N THR A 112 -11.07 -2.09 1.68
CA THR A 112 -11.41 -3.04 0.62
C THR A 112 -11.60 -4.41 1.28
N ILE A 113 -12.85 -4.80 1.52
CA ILE A 113 -13.20 -6.14 2.01
C ILE A 113 -13.03 -7.09 0.83
N GLY A 114 -11.83 -7.62 0.69
CA GLY A 114 -11.48 -8.59 -0.33
C GLY A 114 -10.00 -8.49 -0.68
N THR A 115 -9.20 -9.36 -0.10
CA THR A 115 -7.84 -9.58 -0.60
C THR A 115 -7.96 -10.16 -1.99
N ILE A 116 -7.54 -9.43 -3.02
CA ILE A 116 -7.36 -9.98 -4.36
C ILE A 116 -6.36 -11.13 -4.23
N THR A 117 -6.73 -12.31 -4.71
CA THR A 117 -5.83 -13.48 -4.68
C THR A 117 -4.90 -13.51 -5.88
N ALA A 118 -3.86 -14.34 -5.82
CA ALA A 118 -2.94 -14.54 -6.93
C ALA A 118 -3.68 -15.05 -8.19
N GLU A 119 -4.64 -15.98 -8.00
CA GLU A 119 -5.48 -16.51 -9.07
C GLU A 119 -6.30 -15.42 -9.75
N GLN A 120 -6.91 -14.52 -8.98
CA GLN A 120 -7.66 -13.38 -9.52
C GLN A 120 -6.76 -12.40 -10.29
N LEU A 121 -5.49 -12.24 -9.91
CA LEU A 121 -4.54 -11.44 -10.69
C LEU A 121 -4.23 -12.10 -12.04
N VAL A 122 -4.08 -13.43 -12.05
CA VAL A 122 -3.87 -14.19 -13.29
C VAL A 122 -5.10 -14.09 -14.18
N GLU A 123 -6.30 -14.33 -13.65
CA GLU A 123 -7.57 -14.24 -14.38
C GLU A 123 -7.81 -12.85 -14.98
N SER A 124 -7.45 -11.79 -14.23
CA SER A 124 -7.57 -10.41 -14.71
C SER A 124 -6.47 -9.98 -15.68
N GLY A 125 -5.49 -10.85 -15.92
CA GLY A 125 -4.36 -10.60 -16.82
C GLY A 125 -3.36 -9.55 -16.29
N VAL A 126 -3.36 -9.29 -14.99
CA VAL A 126 -2.35 -8.42 -14.34
C VAL A 126 -0.98 -9.07 -14.37
N VAL A 127 -0.94 -10.40 -14.28
CA VAL A 127 0.26 -11.22 -14.22
C VAL A 127 -0.04 -12.62 -14.81
N SER A 128 0.98 -13.34 -15.29
CA SER A 128 0.83 -14.75 -15.71
C SER A 128 1.06 -15.71 -14.54
N GLN A 129 0.58 -16.96 -14.65
CA GLN A 129 0.80 -18.00 -13.65
C GLN A 129 2.31 -18.26 -13.45
N GLU A 130 3.09 -18.30 -14.52
CA GLU A 130 4.54 -18.49 -14.46
C GLU A 130 5.23 -17.44 -13.57
N ILE A 131 4.76 -16.18 -13.63
CA ILE A 131 5.29 -15.11 -12.79
C ILE A 131 4.88 -15.28 -11.32
N ILE A 132 3.65 -15.75 -11.07
CA ILE A 132 3.19 -16.06 -9.70
C ILE A 132 4.05 -17.17 -9.11
N ASP A 133 4.30 -18.23 -9.85
CA ASP A 133 5.14 -19.36 -9.42
C ASP A 133 6.58 -18.92 -9.14
N PHE A 134 7.13 -18.03 -9.97
CA PHE A 134 8.44 -17.41 -9.74
C PHE A 134 8.47 -16.56 -8.48
N LEU A 135 7.46 -15.70 -8.28
CA LEU A 135 7.38 -14.84 -7.10
C LEU A 135 7.17 -15.64 -5.82
N ASP A 136 6.38 -16.71 -5.86
CA ASP A 136 6.21 -17.64 -4.75
C ASP A 136 7.56 -18.30 -4.37
N ALA A 137 8.32 -18.76 -5.36
CA ALA A 137 9.66 -19.28 -5.15
C ALA A 137 10.60 -18.23 -4.53
N CYS A 138 10.54 -16.97 -4.98
CA CYS A 138 11.33 -15.87 -4.42
C CYS A 138 10.99 -15.60 -2.95
N VAL A 139 9.70 -15.56 -2.60
CA VAL A 139 9.23 -15.35 -1.22
C VAL A 139 9.67 -16.51 -0.33
N LYS A 140 9.48 -17.76 -0.77
CA LYS A 140 9.90 -18.97 -0.05
C LYS A 140 11.41 -19.06 0.11
N ALA A 141 12.17 -18.59 -0.88
CA ALA A 141 13.65 -18.51 -0.81
C ALA A 141 14.15 -17.35 0.08
N ARG A 142 13.23 -16.63 0.75
CA ARG A 142 13.54 -15.51 1.64
C ARG A 142 14.34 -14.40 0.94
N LEU A 143 13.99 -14.06 -0.30
CA LEU A 143 14.54 -12.89 -0.97
C LEU A 143 13.93 -11.61 -0.40
N ASN A 144 14.75 -10.58 -0.28
CA ASN A 144 14.30 -9.23 0.06
C ASN A 144 13.70 -8.57 -1.19
N ILE A 145 12.39 -8.35 -1.17
CA ILE A 145 11.62 -7.91 -2.33
C ILE A 145 11.14 -6.48 -2.15
N LEU A 146 11.41 -5.62 -3.13
CA LEU A 146 10.91 -4.26 -3.21
C LEU A 146 9.81 -4.17 -4.26
N VAL A 147 8.58 -3.86 -3.84
CA VAL A 147 7.44 -3.62 -4.72
C VAL A 147 7.40 -2.13 -5.05
N ALA A 148 7.71 -1.78 -6.30
CA ALA A 148 7.80 -0.40 -6.74
C ALA A 148 6.65 -0.03 -7.69
N GLY A 149 6.24 1.24 -7.71
CA GLY A 149 5.23 1.73 -8.65
C GLY A 149 4.61 3.05 -8.23
N GLY A 150 3.89 3.69 -9.14
CA GLY A 150 3.21 4.96 -8.93
C GLY A 150 1.95 4.85 -8.06
N THR A 151 1.30 5.98 -7.81
CA THR A 151 0.01 6.03 -7.09
C THR A 151 -1.06 5.25 -7.85
N GLY A 152 -1.77 4.36 -7.14
CA GLY A 152 -2.84 3.55 -7.72
C GLY A 152 -2.38 2.46 -8.68
N SER A 153 -1.09 2.15 -8.77
CA SER A 153 -0.53 1.08 -9.62
C SER A 153 -0.83 -0.33 -9.12
N GLY A 154 -1.20 -0.49 -7.84
CA GLY A 154 -1.48 -1.79 -7.21
C GLY A 154 -0.36 -2.32 -6.32
N LYS A 155 0.60 -1.48 -5.88
CA LYS A 155 1.68 -1.85 -4.95
C LYS A 155 1.18 -2.64 -3.74
N THR A 156 0.23 -2.08 -3.00
CA THR A 156 -0.33 -2.71 -1.79
C THR A 156 -0.97 -4.07 -2.09
N THR A 157 -1.62 -4.21 -3.24
CA THR A 157 -2.19 -5.50 -3.68
C THR A 157 -1.09 -6.54 -3.92
N ILE A 158 -0.05 -6.18 -4.67
CA ILE A 158 1.09 -7.09 -4.94
C ILE A 158 1.82 -7.43 -3.64
N LEU A 159 2.11 -6.44 -2.79
CA LEU A 159 2.73 -6.65 -1.48
C LEU A 159 1.91 -7.61 -0.62
N THR A 160 0.58 -7.45 -0.57
CA THR A 160 -0.31 -8.33 0.20
C THR A 160 -0.28 -9.77 -0.34
N ILE A 161 -0.26 -9.95 -1.67
CA ILE A 161 -0.19 -11.27 -2.29
C ILE A 161 1.15 -11.93 -1.97
N LEU A 162 2.26 -11.21 -2.11
CA LEU A 162 3.59 -11.74 -1.75
C LEU A 162 3.66 -12.09 -0.25
N ALA A 163 3.13 -11.25 0.62
CA ALA A 163 3.08 -11.54 2.06
C ALA A 163 2.21 -12.76 2.40
N ASN A 164 1.14 -13.04 1.61
CA ASN A 164 0.35 -14.24 1.76
C ASN A 164 1.07 -15.52 1.29
N MET A 165 2.11 -15.43 0.45
CA MET A 165 2.95 -16.55 0.02
C MET A 165 3.97 -16.98 1.08
N ILE A 166 4.22 -16.16 2.12
CA ILE A 166 5.07 -16.53 3.26
C ILE A 166 4.47 -17.76 3.96
N TYR A 167 5.31 -18.66 4.44
CA TYR A 167 4.84 -19.85 5.16
C TYR A 167 4.08 -19.46 6.44
N ASP A 168 3.09 -20.28 6.82
CA ASP A 168 2.18 -19.99 7.94
C ASP A 168 2.85 -20.13 9.32
N ASP A 169 3.93 -20.87 9.41
CA ASP A 169 4.75 -21.06 10.62
C ASP A 169 5.71 -19.88 10.87
N GLU A 170 5.98 -19.06 9.85
CA GLU A 170 6.87 -17.91 10.00
C GLU A 170 6.20 -16.74 10.73
N ARG A 171 6.96 -16.10 11.63
CA ARG A 171 6.49 -14.91 12.37
C ARG A 171 6.66 -13.66 11.53
N ILE A 172 5.53 -13.08 11.13
CA ILE A 172 5.46 -11.89 10.28
C ILE A 172 5.16 -10.67 11.15
N LEU A 173 5.99 -9.62 11.04
CA LEU A 173 5.66 -8.29 11.53
C LEU A 173 5.29 -7.40 10.36
N LEU A 174 4.03 -6.95 10.36
CA LEU A 174 3.49 -6.00 9.40
C LEU A 174 3.55 -4.61 10.00
N LEU A 175 4.35 -3.74 9.38
CA LEU A 175 4.49 -2.33 9.75
C LEU A 175 3.69 -1.48 8.76
N GLN A 176 2.71 -0.73 9.25
CA GLN A 176 1.76 -0.05 8.37
C GLN A 176 1.38 1.33 8.86
N ARG A 177 1.02 2.20 7.92
CA ARG A 177 0.31 3.47 8.13
C ARG A 177 -1.17 3.31 7.80
N GLU A 178 -1.45 2.51 6.77
CA GLU A 178 -2.81 2.15 6.33
C GLU A 178 -3.02 0.65 6.50
N GLU A 179 -4.26 0.21 6.70
CA GLU A 179 -4.53 -1.19 6.97
C GLU A 179 -4.30 -2.08 5.74
N ILE A 180 -3.42 -3.05 5.90
CA ILE A 180 -3.26 -4.16 4.97
C ILE A 180 -4.02 -5.38 5.52
N LEU A 181 -4.92 -5.91 4.70
CA LEU A 181 -5.70 -7.10 5.04
C LEU A 181 -4.87 -8.37 4.81
N LEU A 182 -3.90 -8.60 5.67
CA LEU A 182 -3.11 -9.82 5.71
C LEU A 182 -3.67 -10.75 6.79
N LYS A 183 -3.95 -12.00 6.41
CA LYS A 183 -4.46 -13.04 7.32
C LYS A 183 -3.44 -14.17 7.41
N LYS A 184 -2.61 -14.13 8.45
CA LYS A 184 -1.60 -15.16 8.74
C LYS A 184 -1.70 -15.57 10.21
N PRO A 185 -1.49 -16.85 10.55
CA PRO A 185 -1.61 -17.35 11.93
C PRO A 185 -0.66 -16.64 12.89
N ASN A 186 0.59 -16.38 12.47
CA ASN A 186 1.63 -15.79 13.29
C ASN A 186 1.95 -14.34 12.85
N LEU A 187 0.91 -13.48 12.79
CA LEU A 187 0.99 -12.10 12.34
C LEU A 187 0.92 -11.13 13.52
N VAL A 188 1.89 -10.24 13.61
CA VAL A 188 1.87 -9.06 14.48
C VAL A 188 1.72 -7.82 13.61
N LYS A 189 0.64 -7.06 13.80
CA LYS A 189 0.42 -5.78 13.12
C LYS A 189 0.86 -4.65 14.04
N LEU A 190 1.72 -3.78 13.54
CA LEU A 190 2.16 -2.56 14.22
C LEU A 190 1.81 -1.38 13.33
N GLU A 191 1.19 -0.36 13.92
CA GLU A 191 0.70 0.82 13.20
C GLU A 191 1.32 2.10 13.77
N THR A 192 1.66 3.03 12.88
CA THR A 192 2.11 4.35 13.28
C THR A 192 0.96 5.12 13.94
N ARG A 193 1.31 5.99 14.87
CA ARG A 193 0.34 6.86 15.52
C ARG A 193 0.82 8.31 15.42
N PRO A 194 0.05 9.22 14.82
CA PRO A 194 0.38 10.63 14.83
C PRO A 194 0.32 11.19 16.26
N ALA A 195 1.05 12.27 16.52
CA ALA A 195 0.98 13.00 17.76
C ALA A 195 -0.47 13.45 18.04
N ASN A 196 -0.84 13.51 19.33
CA ASN A 196 -2.11 14.09 19.71
C ASN A 196 -2.08 15.63 19.56
N LEU A 197 -3.19 16.31 19.90
CA LEU A 197 -3.31 17.77 19.81
C LEU A 197 -2.28 18.52 20.67
N GLU A 198 -1.71 17.87 21.69
CA GLU A 198 -0.65 18.42 22.55
C GLU A 198 0.76 18.11 22.04
N GLY A 199 0.89 17.52 20.84
CA GLY A 199 2.17 17.11 20.27
C GLY A 199 2.79 15.87 20.93
N ARG A 200 2.00 15.07 21.69
CA ARG A 200 2.50 13.91 22.44
C ARG A 200 2.02 12.59 21.86
N GLY A 201 2.76 11.53 22.18
CA GLY A 201 2.35 10.15 21.90
C GLY A 201 2.48 9.73 20.45
N GLU A 202 3.30 10.43 19.65
CA GLU A 202 3.67 10.00 18.31
C GLU A 202 4.42 8.66 18.36
N ILE A 203 4.06 7.77 17.46
CA ILE A 203 4.81 6.53 17.17
C ILE A 203 5.15 6.54 15.67
N THR A 204 6.41 6.72 15.40
CA THR A 204 6.93 6.79 14.02
C THR A 204 7.19 5.39 13.43
N MET A 205 7.24 5.29 12.10
CA MET A 205 7.62 4.04 11.43
C MET A 205 9.01 3.55 11.88
N ARG A 206 9.95 4.47 12.11
CA ARG A 206 11.28 4.16 12.59
C ARG A 206 11.28 3.46 13.96
N GLN A 207 10.41 3.91 14.89
CA GLN A 207 10.23 3.23 16.18
C GLN A 207 9.61 1.85 16.03
N LEU A 208 8.70 1.67 15.05
CA LEU A 208 8.11 0.36 14.76
C LEU A 208 9.16 -0.61 14.21
N VAL A 209 10.03 -0.18 13.29
CA VAL A 209 11.13 -1.01 12.77
C VAL A 209 12.05 -1.47 13.91
N ASN A 210 12.47 -0.55 14.80
CA ASN A 210 13.30 -0.88 15.95
C ASN A 210 12.60 -1.86 16.90
N SER A 211 11.28 -1.73 17.07
CA SER A 211 10.49 -2.68 17.86
C SER A 211 10.41 -4.05 17.20
N ALA A 212 10.28 -4.08 15.85
CA ALA A 212 10.20 -5.32 15.08
C ALA A 212 11.45 -6.19 15.25
N VAL A 213 12.64 -5.58 15.24
CA VAL A 213 13.92 -6.28 15.47
C VAL A 213 13.93 -6.98 16.82
N ASN A 214 13.33 -6.37 17.86
CA ASN A 214 13.29 -6.93 19.22
C ASN A 214 12.15 -7.95 19.44
N LEU A 215 11.19 -8.06 18.50
CA LEU A 215 10.05 -8.97 18.61
C LEU A 215 10.29 -10.35 17.97
N LEU A 216 11.54 -10.71 17.67
CA LEU A 216 11.91 -11.97 17.02
C LEU A 216 11.14 -12.19 15.72
N ALA A 217 11.05 -11.15 14.88
CA ALA A 217 10.47 -11.26 13.55
C ALA A 217 11.31 -12.20 12.68
N GLU A 218 10.66 -13.07 11.93
CA GLU A 218 11.30 -13.83 10.84
C GLU A 218 11.13 -13.10 9.50
N ARG A 219 10.04 -12.34 9.37
CA ARG A 219 9.73 -11.52 8.20
C ARG A 219 9.27 -10.13 8.61
N ILE A 220 9.76 -9.12 7.95
CA ILE A 220 9.29 -7.74 8.10
C ILE A 220 8.64 -7.32 6.78
N VAL A 221 7.34 -7.01 6.85
CA VAL A 221 6.57 -6.47 5.74
C VAL A 221 6.23 -5.03 6.07
N THR A 222 6.60 -4.08 5.20
CA THR A 222 6.27 -2.66 5.40
C THR A 222 5.43 -2.16 4.23
N GLU A 223 4.29 -1.55 4.56
CA GLU A 223 3.32 -1.06 3.58
C GLU A 223 3.95 -0.15 2.53
N GLU A 224 4.65 0.90 2.96
CA GLU A 224 5.38 1.80 2.07
C GLU A 224 6.53 2.49 2.81
N LEU A 225 7.71 2.47 2.21
CA LEU A 225 8.86 3.26 2.65
C LEU A 225 8.70 4.69 2.12
N THR A 226 8.73 5.68 3.02
CA THR A 226 8.50 7.08 2.66
C THR A 226 9.47 8.04 3.35
N GLY A 227 10.33 7.53 4.24
CA GLY A 227 11.18 8.39 5.06
C GLY A 227 12.40 7.69 5.68
N PRO A 228 12.87 8.21 6.82
CA PRO A 228 14.12 7.81 7.45
C PRO A 228 14.14 6.34 7.92
N GLU A 229 13.00 5.70 8.11
CA GLU A 229 12.86 4.27 8.42
C GLU A 229 13.53 3.37 7.38
N THR A 230 13.71 3.87 6.16
CA THR A 230 14.37 3.15 5.06
C THR A 230 15.78 2.71 5.44
N LEU A 231 16.54 3.56 6.12
CA LEU A 231 17.88 3.21 6.62
C LEU A 231 17.81 2.03 7.58
N ASP A 232 16.88 2.07 8.54
CA ASP A 232 16.77 1.04 9.58
C ASP A 232 16.33 -0.31 8.98
N ILE A 233 15.42 -0.29 8.00
CA ILE A 233 14.99 -1.50 7.26
C ILE A 233 16.14 -2.11 6.45
N LEU A 234 16.88 -1.30 5.69
CA LEU A 234 18.04 -1.80 4.92
C LEU A 234 19.13 -2.38 5.83
N GLN A 235 19.36 -1.76 6.99
CA GLN A 235 20.27 -2.28 7.99
C GLN A 235 19.77 -3.61 8.59
N ALA A 236 18.47 -3.73 8.87
CA ALA A 236 17.88 -4.98 9.34
C ALA A 236 18.06 -6.10 8.30
N MET A 237 17.76 -5.85 7.02
CA MET A 237 17.98 -6.80 5.93
C MET A 237 19.44 -7.28 5.88
N ASN A 238 20.40 -6.37 5.98
CA ASN A 238 21.84 -6.71 5.98
C ASN A 238 22.32 -7.36 7.28
N SER A 239 21.54 -7.31 8.35
CA SER A 239 21.82 -7.94 9.64
C SER A 239 21.20 -9.33 9.78
N GLY A 240 20.64 -9.88 8.70
CA GLY A 240 20.11 -11.24 8.66
C GLY A 240 18.59 -11.38 8.67
N PHE A 241 17.83 -10.28 8.66
CA PHE A 241 16.38 -10.32 8.42
C PHE A 241 16.12 -10.54 6.93
N ASN A 242 16.20 -11.81 6.50
CA ASN A 242 15.98 -12.20 5.10
C ASN A 242 14.50 -12.37 4.80
N GLY A 243 14.10 -12.07 3.55
CA GLY A 243 12.73 -12.21 3.07
C GLY A 243 11.81 -11.08 3.52
N CYS A 244 12.35 -9.90 3.71
CA CYS A 244 11.59 -8.69 3.90
C CYS A 244 10.87 -8.29 2.61
N ILE A 245 9.63 -7.79 2.72
CA ILE A 245 8.84 -7.32 1.58
C ILE A 245 8.43 -5.88 1.86
N GLN A 246 8.86 -4.95 0.98
CA GLN A 246 8.68 -3.53 1.15
C GLN A 246 8.00 -2.94 -0.08
N ALA A 247 7.19 -1.89 0.08
CA ALA A 247 6.76 -1.10 -1.05
C ALA A 247 7.45 0.27 -1.07
N VAL A 248 7.60 0.84 -2.28
CA VAL A 248 8.13 2.18 -2.49
C VAL A 248 7.42 2.87 -3.67
N HIS A 249 7.19 4.17 -3.54
CA HIS A 249 6.70 4.97 -4.66
C HIS A 249 7.85 5.24 -5.63
N ALA A 250 7.69 4.79 -6.88
CA ALA A 250 8.69 5.00 -7.93
C ALA A 250 8.07 4.95 -9.32
N THR A 251 8.76 5.53 -10.30
CA THR A 251 8.34 5.57 -11.71
C THR A 251 9.05 4.53 -12.58
N SER A 252 10.02 3.81 -12.03
CA SER A 252 10.72 2.68 -12.66
C SER A 252 11.46 1.85 -11.61
N THR A 253 12.03 0.70 -12.02
CA THR A 253 12.90 -0.11 -11.16
C THR A 253 14.16 0.65 -10.75
N PHE A 254 14.73 1.46 -11.65
CA PHE A 254 15.90 2.28 -11.34
C PHE A 254 15.53 3.45 -10.40
N ASP A 255 14.41 4.14 -10.65
CA ASP A 255 13.92 5.22 -9.78
C ASP A 255 13.65 4.70 -8.35
N ALA A 256 13.23 3.45 -8.20
CA ALA A 256 13.07 2.85 -6.88
C ALA A 256 14.38 2.85 -6.06
N LEU A 257 15.52 2.54 -6.70
CA LEU A 257 16.83 2.61 -6.04
C LEU A 257 17.22 4.05 -5.68
N VAL A 258 16.95 5.00 -6.58
CA VAL A 258 17.19 6.42 -6.34
C VAL A 258 16.36 6.92 -5.15
N ARG A 259 15.09 6.50 -5.04
CA ARG A 259 14.22 6.83 -3.90
C ARG A 259 14.75 6.28 -2.59
N LEU A 260 15.24 5.04 -2.58
CA LEU A 260 15.90 4.50 -1.39
C LEU A 260 17.14 5.32 -1.01
N GLU A 261 17.98 5.70 -1.99
CA GLU A 261 19.17 6.54 -1.78
C GLU A 261 18.80 7.90 -1.16
N GLU A 262 17.78 8.58 -1.69
CA GLU A 262 17.26 9.84 -1.16
C GLU A 262 16.79 9.68 0.30
N MET A 263 15.95 8.69 0.60
CA MET A 263 15.40 8.48 1.94
C MET A 263 16.49 8.15 2.96
N VAL A 264 17.49 7.36 2.59
CA VAL A 264 18.64 7.05 3.45
C VAL A 264 19.49 8.30 3.68
N SER A 265 19.69 9.11 2.65
CA SER A 265 20.45 10.37 2.75
C SER A 265 19.75 11.39 3.66
N TYR A 266 18.42 11.45 3.63
CA TYR A 266 17.64 12.25 4.59
C TYR A 266 17.74 11.71 6.03
N ALA A 267 17.78 10.39 6.19
CA ALA A 267 17.93 9.77 7.51
C ALA A 267 19.29 10.04 8.14
N ASN A 268 20.35 10.03 7.34
CA ASN A 268 21.72 10.30 7.76
C ASN A 268 22.52 10.99 6.64
N PRO A 269 22.51 12.33 6.60
CA PRO A 269 23.24 13.10 5.57
C PRO A 269 24.78 12.93 5.59
N SER A 270 25.33 12.38 6.68
CA SER A 270 26.77 12.17 6.81
C SER A 270 27.25 10.85 6.17
N LEU A 271 26.34 9.99 5.71
CA LEU A 271 26.73 8.76 5.04
C LEU A 271 27.20 9.07 3.61
N PRO A 272 28.43 8.62 3.23
CA PRO A 272 28.87 8.76 1.85
C PRO A 272 27.93 8.02 0.89
N THR A 273 27.64 8.62 -0.27
CA THR A 273 26.76 8.03 -1.29
C THR A 273 27.14 6.61 -1.68
N LEU A 274 28.44 6.32 -1.76
CA LEU A 274 28.92 4.95 -2.05
C LEU A 274 28.49 3.95 -0.98
N ASN A 275 28.54 4.34 0.29
CA ASN A 275 28.12 3.47 1.38
C ASN A 275 26.60 3.23 1.36
N VAL A 276 25.82 4.26 1.02
CA VAL A 276 24.36 4.14 0.83
C VAL A 276 24.05 3.16 -0.30
N ARG A 277 24.71 3.29 -1.44
CA ARG A 277 24.54 2.39 -2.59
C ARG A 277 24.96 0.96 -2.28
N SER A 278 26.06 0.81 -1.55
CA SER A 278 26.51 -0.51 -1.09
C SER A 278 25.48 -1.15 -0.16
N LEU A 279 24.91 -0.36 0.77
CA LEU A 279 23.86 -0.83 1.68
C LEU A 279 22.62 -1.30 0.90
N ILE A 280 22.18 -0.54 -0.09
CA ILE A 280 21.02 -0.88 -0.94
C ILE A 280 21.30 -2.14 -1.76
N ALA A 281 22.46 -2.18 -2.43
CA ALA A 281 22.84 -3.28 -3.32
C ALA A 281 23.00 -4.63 -2.59
N SER A 282 23.34 -4.61 -1.28
CA SER A 282 23.44 -5.81 -0.46
C SER A 282 22.14 -6.20 0.22
N ALA A 283 21.21 -5.24 0.41
CA ALA A 283 19.96 -5.46 1.12
C ALA A 283 18.85 -5.97 0.22
N VAL A 284 18.73 -5.46 -1.01
CA VAL A 284 17.61 -5.74 -1.92
C VAL A 284 18.02 -6.79 -2.95
N ASP A 285 17.27 -7.88 -3.05
CA ASP A 285 17.51 -8.95 -4.03
C ASP A 285 16.69 -8.74 -5.32
N LEU A 286 15.43 -8.32 -5.19
CA LEU A 286 14.45 -8.28 -6.29
C LEU A 286 13.59 -7.01 -6.25
N ILE A 287 13.34 -6.43 -7.41
CA ILE A 287 12.38 -5.33 -7.58
C ILE A 287 11.25 -5.80 -8.48
N VAL A 288 10.01 -5.69 -7.99
CA VAL A 288 8.77 -5.95 -8.73
C VAL A 288 8.10 -4.61 -9.02
N TYR A 289 8.13 -4.19 -10.28
CA TYR A 289 7.58 -2.90 -10.67
C TYR A 289 6.17 -3.06 -11.27
N THR A 290 5.23 -2.32 -10.71
CA THR A 290 3.82 -2.32 -11.13
C THR A 290 3.38 -0.95 -11.61
N GLU A 291 2.58 -0.91 -12.66
CA GLU A 291 2.14 0.32 -13.32
C GLU A 291 0.63 0.33 -13.56
N ARG A 292 0.05 1.52 -13.50
CA ARG A 292 -1.29 1.76 -14.02
C ARG A 292 -1.18 2.30 -15.44
N LEU A 293 -1.52 1.47 -16.41
CA LEU A 293 -1.46 1.79 -17.82
C LEU A 293 -2.49 2.89 -18.19
N ARG A 294 -2.31 3.53 -19.34
CA ARG A 294 -3.20 4.62 -19.83
C ARG A 294 -4.67 4.23 -19.94
N THR A 295 -4.96 2.94 -20.12
CA THR A 295 -6.31 2.38 -20.16
C THR A 295 -6.93 2.18 -18.77
N GLY A 296 -6.17 2.46 -17.69
CA GLY A 296 -6.57 2.23 -16.31
C GLY A 296 -6.27 0.82 -15.79
N GLN A 297 -5.83 -0.11 -16.66
CA GLN A 297 -5.39 -1.45 -16.26
C GLN A 297 -4.14 -1.35 -15.39
N ARG A 298 -4.06 -2.20 -14.37
CA ARG A 298 -2.87 -2.36 -13.53
C ARG A 298 -2.12 -3.60 -14.00
N ARG A 299 -0.79 -3.50 -14.09
CA ARG A 299 0.05 -4.64 -14.47
C ARG A 299 1.39 -4.60 -13.75
N ILE A 300 1.95 -5.77 -13.46
CA ILE A 300 3.39 -5.87 -13.25
C ILE A 300 4.02 -5.67 -14.62
N THR A 301 4.89 -4.68 -14.77
CA THR A 301 5.51 -4.38 -16.08
C THR A 301 6.99 -4.73 -16.11
N LYS A 302 7.64 -4.91 -14.96
CA LYS A 302 9.04 -5.31 -14.88
C LYS A 302 9.35 -6.06 -13.59
N ILE A 303 10.20 -7.08 -13.69
CA ILE A 303 10.82 -7.73 -12.54
C ILE A 303 12.32 -7.77 -12.80
N ALA A 304 13.10 -7.18 -11.87
CA ALA A 304 14.54 -7.04 -12.01
C ALA A 304 15.28 -7.52 -10.75
N GLU A 305 16.38 -8.22 -10.94
CA GLU A 305 17.35 -8.56 -9.90
C GLU A 305 18.26 -7.38 -9.63
N VAL A 306 18.59 -7.12 -8.36
CA VAL A 306 19.69 -6.24 -7.99
C VAL A 306 20.97 -7.06 -7.99
N THR A 307 21.91 -6.75 -8.90
CA THR A 307 23.10 -7.57 -9.14
C THR A 307 24.34 -7.11 -8.40
N GLY A 308 24.24 -6.01 -7.65
CA GLY A 308 25.34 -5.45 -6.88
C GLY A 308 25.75 -4.04 -7.31
N LEU A 309 27.01 -3.69 -7.09
CA LEU A 309 27.59 -2.42 -7.50
C LEU A 309 28.57 -2.61 -8.66
N ASN A 310 28.48 -1.74 -9.67
CA ASN A 310 29.50 -1.58 -10.69
C ASN A 310 29.82 -0.09 -10.83
N ASP A 311 31.10 0.28 -10.75
CA ASP A 311 31.57 1.69 -10.83
C ASP A 311 30.75 2.68 -9.96
N SER A 312 30.46 2.26 -8.71
CA SER A 312 29.68 3.06 -7.75
C SER A 312 28.19 3.21 -8.08
N VAL A 313 27.65 2.46 -9.04
CA VAL A 313 26.22 2.45 -9.41
C VAL A 313 25.63 1.10 -9.05
N VAL A 314 24.44 1.11 -8.42
CA VAL A 314 23.66 -0.12 -8.20
C VAL A 314 23.16 -0.64 -9.53
N THR A 315 23.48 -1.89 -9.84
CA THR A 315 23.15 -2.51 -11.14
C THR A 315 21.92 -3.40 -11.04
N LEU A 316 21.12 -3.36 -12.09
CA LEU A 316 19.92 -4.15 -12.26
C LEU A 316 20.06 -5.09 -13.45
N ARG A 317 19.41 -6.25 -13.35
CA ARG A 317 19.25 -7.19 -14.45
C ARG A 317 17.78 -7.57 -14.58
N ASP A 318 17.17 -7.17 -15.69
CA ASP A 318 15.78 -7.48 -15.95
C ASP A 318 15.61 -8.99 -16.18
N ILE A 319 14.67 -9.60 -15.46
CA ILE A 319 14.33 -11.04 -15.57
C ILE A 319 13.11 -11.20 -16.46
N PHE A 320 12.07 -10.38 -16.19
CA PHE A 320 10.84 -10.34 -16.97
C PHE A 320 10.48 -8.88 -17.29
N GLU A 321 9.98 -8.66 -18.50
CA GLU A 321 9.56 -7.32 -18.94
C GLU A 321 8.28 -7.41 -19.77
N PHE A 322 7.26 -6.60 -19.40
CA PHE A 322 6.01 -6.53 -20.12
C PHE A 322 6.22 -5.92 -21.51
N ARG A 323 5.70 -6.59 -22.51
CA ARG A 323 5.72 -6.13 -23.89
C ARG A 323 4.30 -5.89 -24.36
N GLN A 324 3.97 -4.64 -24.62
CA GLN A 324 2.70 -4.28 -25.22
C GLN A 324 2.65 -4.74 -26.68
N LEU A 325 1.62 -5.51 -27.05
CA LEU A 325 1.42 -6.03 -28.39
C LEU A 325 0.38 -5.22 -29.17
N GLY A 326 -0.63 -4.65 -28.47
CA GLY A 326 -1.70 -3.91 -29.11
C GLY A 326 -2.69 -3.30 -28.15
N LEU A 327 -3.78 -2.79 -28.72
CA LEU A 327 -4.96 -2.29 -28.02
C LEU A 327 -6.18 -2.99 -28.63
N GLN A 328 -6.93 -3.74 -27.82
CA GLN A 328 -8.17 -4.39 -28.21
C GLN A 328 -9.29 -4.02 -27.22
N ASP A 329 -10.44 -3.61 -27.71
CA ASP A 329 -11.61 -3.21 -26.91
C ASP A 329 -11.30 -2.21 -25.79
N GLY A 330 -10.37 -1.27 -26.05
CA GLY A 330 -9.94 -0.27 -25.08
C GLY A 330 -9.02 -0.81 -23.98
N LYS A 331 -8.58 -2.07 -24.09
CA LYS A 331 -7.59 -2.70 -23.19
C LYS A 331 -6.25 -2.89 -23.89
N ILE A 332 -5.18 -2.65 -23.16
CA ILE A 332 -3.83 -2.96 -23.63
C ILE A 332 -3.63 -4.47 -23.55
N GLU A 333 -3.31 -5.08 -24.70
CA GLU A 333 -2.87 -6.45 -24.80
C GLU A 333 -1.36 -6.52 -24.81
N GLY A 334 -0.81 -7.56 -24.20
CA GLY A 334 0.62 -7.80 -24.16
C GLY A 334 0.96 -9.10 -23.46
N ASP A 335 2.19 -9.50 -23.62
CA ASP A 335 2.80 -10.63 -22.96
C ASP A 335 3.85 -10.16 -21.94
N PHE A 336 4.28 -11.08 -21.08
CA PHE A 336 5.30 -10.81 -20.06
C PHE A 336 6.43 -11.85 -20.19
N PRO A 337 7.19 -11.82 -21.29
CA PRO A 337 8.21 -12.80 -21.55
C PRO A 337 9.40 -12.65 -20.61
N ALA A 338 10.08 -13.77 -20.39
CA ALA A 338 11.41 -13.76 -19.82
C ALA A 338 12.38 -13.06 -20.79
N THR A 339 13.36 -12.36 -20.22
CA THR A 339 14.43 -11.69 -21.01
C THR A 339 15.53 -12.64 -21.46
N GLY A 340 15.59 -13.86 -20.91
CA GLY A 340 16.67 -14.83 -21.08
C GLY A 340 17.72 -14.78 -19.97
N ASN A 341 17.62 -13.83 -19.07
CA ASN A 341 18.53 -13.71 -17.94
C ASN A 341 18.11 -14.67 -16.82
N ILE A 342 19.01 -15.54 -16.38
CA ILE A 342 18.83 -16.39 -15.21
C ILE A 342 19.37 -15.61 -14.00
N PRO A 343 18.56 -15.39 -12.95
CA PRO A 343 19.01 -14.65 -11.76
C PRO A 343 20.09 -15.39 -11.00
N ASN A 344 21.03 -14.66 -10.37
CA ASN A 344 22.12 -15.24 -9.56
C ASN A 344 21.56 -15.98 -8.34
N PHE A 345 20.44 -15.52 -7.78
CA PHE A 345 19.82 -16.10 -6.60
C PHE A 345 19.10 -17.44 -6.86
N VAL A 346 19.02 -17.92 -8.11
CA VAL A 346 18.41 -19.25 -8.43
C VAL A 346 19.07 -20.38 -7.62
N GLN A 347 20.34 -20.27 -7.30
CA GLN A 347 21.02 -21.24 -6.43
C GLN A 347 20.38 -21.35 -5.03
N ARG A 348 19.79 -20.25 -4.51
CA ARG A 348 19.06 -20.28 -3.22
C ARG A 348 17.82 -21.19 -3.30
N PHE A 349 17.14 -21.25 -4.43
CA PHE A 349 16.01 -22.16 -4.63
C PHE A 349 16.44 -23.62 -4.46
N GLN A 350 17.54 -24.00 -5.09
CA GLN A 350 18.06 -25.37 -4.99
C GLN A 350 18.49 -25.72 -3.55
N ILE A 351 19.18 -24.81 -2.87
CA ILE A 351 19.61 -25.00 -1.47
C ILE A 351 18.41 -25.19 -0.53
N MET A 352 17.31 -24.50 -0.79
CA MET A 352 16.09 -24.56 0.00
C MET A 352 15.09 -25.63 -0.46
N GLY A 353 15.45 -26.44 -1.48
CA GLY A 353 14.57 -27.49 -2.00
C GLY A 353 13.34 -26.97 -2.74
N ILE A 354 13.42 -25.73 -3.27
CA ILE A 354 12.33 -25.12 -4.04
C ILE A 354 12.52 -25.52 -5.51
N GLU A 355 11.52 -26.22 -6.05
CA GLU A 355 11.53 -26.64 -7.44
C GLU A 355 10.93 -25.54 -8.32
N LEU A 356 11.76 -24.94 -9.19
CA LEU A 356 11.32 -23.99 -10.23
C LEU A 356 12.03 -24.38 -11.55
N PRO A 357 11.27 -24.70 -12.61
CA PRO A 357 11.89 -25.05 -13.89
C PRO A 357 12.67 -23.88 -14.49
N LEU A 358 13.94 -24.07 -14.83
CA LEU A 358 14.77 -23.03 -15.45
C LEU A 358 14.24 -22.56 -16.81
N SER A 359 13.38 -23.35 -17.44
CA SER A 359 12.68 -22.97 -18.69
C SER A 359 11.83 -21.71 -18.54
N ILE A 360 11.43 -21.34 -17.31
CA ILE A 360 10.68 -20.10 -17.04
C ILE A 360 11.48 -18.85 -17.47
N PHE A 361 12.81 -18.92 -17.44
CA PHE A 361 13.69 -17.82 -17.87
C PHE A 361 14.00 -17.83 -19.37
N THR A 362 13.48 -18.80 -20.12
CA THR A 362 13.72 -18.89 -21.56
C THR A 362 12.71 -18.01 -22.31
N PRO A 363 13.18 -17.08 -23.16
CA PRO A 363 12.27 -16.29 -23.97
C PRO A 363 11.41 -17.19 -24.87
N LYS A 364 10.08 -17.05 -24.80
CA LYS A 364 9.19 -17.75 -25.72
C LYS A 364 9.46 -17.23 -27.14
N LYS A 365 9.82 -18.10 -28.05
CA LYS A 365 9.95 -17.76 -29.49
C LYS A 365 8.60 -17.24 -29.98
N LYS A 366 8.65 -16.16 -30.78
CA LYS A 366 7.48 -15.60 -31.47
C LYS A 366 6.86 -16.58 -32.43
#